data_1285b35ad3f00ade41c28a9aa722718a
#
_entry.id   1285b35ad3f00ade41c28a9aa722718a
#
_cell.length_a   1.000
_cell.length_b   1.000
_cell.length_c   1.000
_cell.angle_alpha   90.00
_cell.angle_beta   90.00
_cell.angle_gamma   90.00
#
_symmetry.space_group_name_H-M   'P 1'
#
loop_
_entity.id
_entity.type
_entity.pdbx_description
1 polymer ?
#
loop_
_entity_poly.entity_id
_entity_poly.type
_entity_poly.pdbx_seq_one_letter_code
_entity_poly.pdbx_strand_id
1 'polypeptide(L)'
;MKKYGVNELRRMYLDFFKSKDHLVMKSFSLIPHNDNSLLLINAGMAPLKPYFTGAEIPPKRRVSTCQKCIRTGDIENVGKTARHLTFFEMLGNFSFGDYFKHEAIAWSWEFLTKVLELDPERLYPSIYGEDEEAFEIWTKEVGVPAEKITRFYRDENGECDNFWE
;
A
#
# COMPACT_ATOMS: atom_id res chain seq x y z
N MET A 1 19.77 -12.22 -0.09
CA MET A 1 18.71 -11.35 0.46
C MET A 1 18.84 -11.29 1.98
N LYS A 2 18.92 -10.11 2.54
CA LYS A 2 19.00 -9.89 3.99
C LYS A 2 17.68 -10.36 4.63
N LYS A 3 17.77 -10.95 5.82
CA LYS A 3 16.59 -11.41 6.56
C LYS A 3 16.26 -10.39 7.64
N TYR A 4 15.02 -9.95 7.66
CA TYR A 4 14.50 -8.99 8.63
C TYR A 4 13.47 -9.64 9.54
N GLY A 5 13.47 -9.30 10.81
CA GLY A 5 12.40 -9.66 11.73
C GLY A 5 11.16 -8.77 11.52
N VAL A 6 10.00 -9.27 11.92
CA VAL A 6 8.71 -8.56 11.72
C VAL A 6 8.69 -7.18 12.40
N ASN A 7 9.25 -7.06 13.61
CA ASN A 7 9.33 -5.79 14.32
C ASN A 7 10.33 -4.82 13.66
N GLU A 8 11.36 -5.35 13.03
CA GLU A 8 12.33 -4.59 12.27
C GLU A 8 11.69 -4.01 11.00
N LEU A 9 10.97 -4.83 10.23
CA LEU A 9 10.23 -4.37 9.04
C LEU A 9 9.21 -3.27 9.35
N ARG A 10 8.43 -3.43 10.45
CA ARG A 10 7.50 -2.38 10.90
C ARG A 10 8.22 -1.05 11.14
N ARG A 11 9.33 -1.10 11.90
CA ARG A 11 10.12 0.09 12.23
C ARG A 11 10.73 0.70 10.98
N MET A 12 11.37 -0.09 10.12
CA MET A 12 11.98 0.39 8.89
C MET A 12 10.98 1.13 8.01
N TYR A 13 9.76 0.59 7.85
CA TYR A 13 8.71 1.23 7.07
C TYR A 13 8.25 2.55 7.69
N LEU A 14 7.91 2.53 8.96
CA LEU A 14 7.40 3.71 9.66
C LEU A 14 8.46 4.83 9.77
N ASP A 15 9.72 4.47 10.04
CA ASP A 15 10.82 5.44 10.11
C ASP A 15 11.13 6.03 8.72
N PHE A 16 11.06 5.23 7.65
CA PHE A 16 11.21 5.72 6.29
C PHE A 16 10.14 6.76 5.95
N PHE A 17 8.86 6.46 6.15
CA PHE A 17 7.80 7.43 5.88
C PHE A 17 7.79 8.62 6.85
N LYS A 18 8.24 8.42 8.09
CA LYS A 18 8.50 9.54 9.00
C LYS A 18 9.56 10.49 8.43
N SER A 19 10.62 9.98 7.80
CA SER A 19 11.64 10.81 7.13
C SER A 19 11.11 11.57 5.91
N LYS A 20 9.99 11.10 5.33
CA LYS A 20 9.23 11.77 4.25
C LYS A 20 8.10 12.67 4.80
N ASP A 21 8.23 13.09 6.05
CA ASP A 21 7.29 13.99 6.76
C ASP A 21 5.90 13.41 7.03
N HIS A 22 5.77 12.08 7.18
CA HIS A 22 4.52 11.46 7.59
C HIS A 22 4.37 11.45 9.12
N LEU A 23 3.15 11.71 9.59
CA LEU A 23 2.76 11.46 10.96
C LEU A 23 2.56 9.94 11.14
N VAL A 24 3.36 9.32 11.99
CA VAL A 24 3.18 7.92 12.34
C VAL A 24 2.04 7.80 13.34
N MET A 25 0.95 7.17 12.94
CA MET A 25 -0.20 6.91 13.80
C MET A 25 -0.18 5.46 14.31
N LYS A 26 -0.74 5.26 15.51
CA LYS A 26 -0.95 3.92 16.06
C LYS A 26 -2.00 3.17 15.25
N SER A 27 -1.94 1.83 15.29
CA SER A 27 -3.04 0.99 14.76
C SER A 27 -4.36 1.35 15.44
N PHE A 28 -5.38 1.54 14.64
CA PHE A 28 -6.74 1.67 15.13
C PHE A 28 -7.26 0.34 15.69
N SER A 29 -8.36 0.39 16.44
CA SER A 29 -9.09 -0.79 16.87
C SER A 29 -9.50 -1.64 15.67
N LEU A 30 -9.53 -2.97 15.85
CA LEU A 30 -10.12 -3.88 14.86
C LEU A 30 -11.65 -3.73 14.78
N ILE A 31 -12.27 -3.27 15.85
CA ILE A 31 -13.71 -2.96 15.86
C ILE A 31 -13.86 -1.57 15.24
N PRO A 32 -14.57 -1.46 14.09
CA PRO A 32 -14.76 -0.17 13.44
C PRO A 32 -15.60 0.77 14.30
N HIS A 33 -15.22 2.05 14.31
CA HIS A 33 -16.02 3.11 14.91
C HIS A 33 -16.74 3.87 13.79
N ASN A 34 -18.05 4.02 13.90
CA ASN A 34 -18.88 4.78 12.95
C ASN A 34 -18.90 4.25 11.50
N ASP A 35 -18.57 2.99 11.27
CA ASP A 35 -18.69 2.34 9.96
C ASP A 35 -19.46 1.01 10.12
N ASN A 36 -20.76 1.06 9.83
CA ASN A 36 -21.65 -0.11 9.90
C ASN A 36 -21.50 -1.06 8.69
N SER A 37 -20.70 -0.71 7.72
CA SER A 37 -20.44 -1.55 6.54
C SER A 37 -19.40 -2.64 6.81
N LEU A 38 -18.65 -2.51 7.89
CA LEU A 38 -17.56 -3.42 8.26
C LEU A 38 -17.83 -4.06 9.62
N LEU A 39 -17.71 -5.37 9.70
CA LEU A 39 -17.72 -6.08 10.98
C LEU A 39 -16.38 -5.89 11.72
N LEU A 40 -15.28 -5.98 10.99
CA LEU A 40 -13.92 -5.78 11.49
C LEU A 40 -13.11 -4.98 10.46
N ILE A 41 -12.11 -4.25 10.93
CA ILE A 41 -11.18 -3.53 10.05
C ILE A 41 -10.40 -4.54 9.21
N ASN A 42 -10.54 -4.43 7.90
CA ASN A 42 -9.99 -5.35 6.90
C ASN A 42 -8.93 -4.72 5.98
N ALA A 43 -8.68 -3.41 6.14
CA ALA A 43 -7.71 -2.67 5.35
C ALA A 43 -7.14 -1.49 6.14
N GLY A 44 -5.90 -1.09 5.83
CA GLY A 44 -5.24 0.05 6.47
C GLY A 44 -5.93 1.39 6.22
N MET A 45 -6.61 1.53 5.09
CA MET A 45 -7.33 2.74 4.73
C MET A 45 -8.71 2.85 5.41
N ALA A 46 -9.32 1.72 5.82
CA ALA A 46 -10.69 1.71 6.32
C ALA A 46 -10.95 2.71 7.47
N PRO A 47 -10.12 2.77 8.54
CA PRO A 47 -10.33 3.73 9.60
C PRO A 47 -10.01 5.18 9.21
N LEU A 48 -9.41 5.41 8.05
CA LEU A 48 -9.04 6.74 7.55
C LEU A 48 -10.04 7.28 6.49
N LYS A 49 -11.08 6.52 6.16
CA LYS A 49 -12.12 6.94 5.20
C LYS A 49 -12.66 8.35 5.45
N PRO A 50 -12.95 8.79 6.70
CA PRO A 50 -13.47 10.15 6.94
C PRO A 50 -12.52 11.25 6.45
N TYR A 51 -11.21 11.02 6.46
CA TYR A 51 -10.21 11.97 5.98
C TYR A 51 -10.19 12.04 4.45
N PHE A 52 -10.41 10.91 3.75
CA PHE A 52 -10.49 10.87 2.29
C PHE A 52 -11.78 11.50 1.76
N THR A 53 -12.89 11.31 2.47
CA THR A 53 -14.18 11.89 2.09
C THR A 53 -14.34 13.35 2.48
N GLY A 54 -13.41 13.89 3.29
CA GLY A 54 -13.51 15.25 3.82
C GLY A 54 -14.51 15.40 4.97
N ALA A 55 -15.06 14.30 5.49
CA ALA A 55 -15.95 14.31 6.66
C ALA A 55 -15.21 14.74 7.94
N GLU A 56 -13.92 14.46 8.01
CA GLU A 56 -13.04 14.88 9.10
C GLU A 56 -11.74 15.47 8.53
N ILE A 57 -11.13 16.38 9.30
CA ILE A 57 -9.83 16.95 8.95
C ILE A 57 -8.73 16.00 9.47
N PRO A 58 -7.82 15.53 8.61
CA PRO A 58 -6.73 14.67 9.05
C PRO A 58 -5.77 15.43 9.98
N PRO A 59 -5.18 14.74 10.98
CA PRO A 59 -4.23 15.37 11.91
C PRO A 59 -2.95 15.87 11.20
N LYS A 60 -2.64 15.30 10.05
CA LYS A 60 -1.61 15.73 9.12
C LYS A 60 -1.97 15.23 7.71
N ARG A 61 -1.56 15.97 6.67
CA ARG A 61 -1.84 15.57 5.28
C ARG A 61 -1.09 14.31 4.83
N ARG A 62 0.01 13.98 5.52
CA ARG A 62 0.81 12.75 5.32
C ARG A 62 0.73 11.90 6.57
N VAL A 63 0.23 10.69 6.44
CA VAL A 63 0.08 9.74 7.55
C VAL A 63 0.67 8.39 7.17
N SER A 64 1.32 7.73 8.11
CA SER A 64 1.77 6.35 7.97
C SER A 64 1.32 5.51 9.15
N THR A 65 0.91 4.26 8.87
CA THR A 65 0.41 3.32 9.88
C THR A 65 0.95 1.92 9.65
N CYS A 66 0.97 1.14 10.73
CA CYS A 66 1.01 -0.32 10.67
C CYS A 66 -0.32 -0.82 11.25
N GLN A 67 -1.35 -0.94 10.38
CA GLN A 67 -2.71 -1.25 10.79
C GLN A 67 -2.94 -2.74 10.88
N LYS A 68 -3.43 -3.20 12.03
CA LYS A 68 -3.93 -4.55 12.24
C LYS A 68 -5.23 -4.74 11.49
N CYS A 69 -5.32 -5.84 10.73
CA CYS A 69 -6.46 -6.16 9.87
C CYS A 69 -6.89 -7.61 10.04
N ILE A 70 -8.17 -7.87 9.81
CA ILE A 70 -8.72 -9.21 9.72
C ILE A 70 -9.51 -9.37 8.42
N ARG A 71 -9.24 -10.44 7.68
CA ARG A 71 -10.03 -10.90 6.53
C ARG A 71 -10.38 -12.37 6.73
N THR A 72 -11.64 -12.71 6.50
CA THR A 72 -12.17 -14.07 6.70
C THR A 72 -12.72 -14.70 5.42
N GLY A 73 -12.71 -13.97 4.29
CA GLY A 73 -13.21 -14.49 3.02
C GLY A 73 -12.55 -15.80 2.56
N ASP A 74 -11.27 -15.97 2.90
CA ASP A 74 -10.48 -17.15 2.54
C ASP A 74 -10.22 -18.09 3.73
N ILE A 75 -11.06 -18.06 4.78
CA ILE A 75 -10.81 -18.82 6.00
C ILE A 75 -10.69 -20.32 5.75
N GLU A 76 -11.39 -20.83 4.74
CA GLU A 76 -11.36 -22.25 4.35
C GLU A 76 -10.00 -22.67 3.77
N ASN A 77 -9.20 -21.71 3.28
CA ASN A 77 -7.89 -21.93 2.73
C ASN A 77 -6.76 -21.82 3.79
N VAL A 78 -7.08 -21.32 4.98
CA VAL A 78 -6.12 -21.20 6.08
C VAL A 78 -5.67 -22.58 6.56
N GLY A 79 -4.35 -22.78 6.58
CA GLY A 79 -3.75 -24.08 6.90
C GLY A 79 -3.73 -25.10 5.76
N LYS A 80 -4.40 -24.82 4.62
CA LYS A 80 -4.33 -25.65 3.41
C LYS A 80 -3.35 -25.09 2.38
N THR A 81 -3.24 -23.80 2.30
CA THR A 81 -2.30 -23.08 1.42
C THR A 81 -1.22 -22.39 2.23
N ALA A 82 -0.08 -22.11 1.60
CA ALA A 82 1.10 -21.58 2.28
C ALA A 82 0.97 -20.12 2.75
N ARG A 83 -0.03 -19.36 2.28
CA ARG A 83 -0.07 -17.90 2.43
C ARG A 83 -1.40 -17.32 2.87
N HIS A 84 -2.46 -18.10 3.00
CA HIS A 84 -3.74 -17.60 3.50
C HIS A 84 -3.73 -17.54 5.02
N LEU A 85 -3.93 -16.33 5.53
CA LEU A 85 -4.03 -16.01 6.95
C LEU A 85 -5.25 -15.11 7.16
N THR A 86 -5.83 -15.12 8.36
CA THR A 86 -6.96 -14.25 8.70
C THR A 86 -6.51 -12.91 9.27
N PHE A 87 -5.51 -12.94 10.16
CA PHE A 87 -4.93 -11.75 10.78
C PHE A 87 -3.64 -11.36 10.09
N PHE A 88 -3.50 -10.08 9.77
CA PHE A 88 -2.30 -9.51 9.18
C PHE A 88 -2.16 -8.05 9.55
N GLU A 89 -1.01 -7.47 9.25
CA GLU A 89 -0.76 -6.04 9.37
C GLU A 89 -0.57 -5.44 7.98
N MET A 90 -1.20 -4.30 7.75
CA MET A 90 -1.04 -3.53 6.54
C MET A 90 -0.17 -2.31 6.83
N LEU A 91 1.01 -2.28 6.22
CA LEU A 91 1.89 -1.12 6.24
C LEU A 91 1.36 -0.12 5.23
N GLY A 92 0.96 1.06 5.68
CA GLY A 92 0.29 2.05 4.85
C GLY A 92 0.92 3.43 4.95
N ASN A 93 0.99 4.12 3.82
CA ASN A 93 1.31 5.54 3.72
C ASN A 93 0.18 6.22 2.94
N PHE A 94 -0.28 7.34 3.46
CA PHE A 94 -1.49 8.01 2.99
C PHE A 94 -1.22 9.49 2.77
N SER A 95 -1.75 10.01 1.65
CA SER A 95 -1.69 11.42 1.28
C SER A 95 -3.11 11.98 1.18
N PHE A 96 -3.40 13.00 1.96
CA PHE A 96 -4.69 13.70 1.96
C PHE A 96 -4.56 15.01 1.19
N GLY A 97 -4.57 14.90 -0.16
CA GLY A 97 -4.42 16.04 -1.07
C GLY A 97 -3.05 16.74 -0.96
N ASP A 98 -1.98 15.98 -0.75
CA ASP A 98 -0.61 16.47 -0.69
C ASP A 98 0.20 15.92 -1.87
N TYR A 99 0.78 14.73 -1.77
CA TYR A 99 1.50 14.09 -2.88
C TYR A 99 0.63 13.05 -3.61
N PHE A 100 1.05 12.64 -4.80
CA PHE A 100 0.37 11.63 -5.58
C PHE A 100 1.39 10.69 -6.26
N LYS A 101 1.31 10.48 -7.57
CA LYS A 101 2.05 9.40 -8.27
C LYS A 101 3.57 9.59 -8.23
N HIS A 102 4.08 10.80 -8.45
CA HIS A 102 5.52 11.06 -8.50
C HIS A 102 6.23 10.60 -7.23
N GLU A 103 5.80 11.12 -6.09
CA GLU A 103 6.41 10.79 -4.81
C GLU A 103 6.11 9.35 -4.41
N ALA A 104 4.86 8.88 -4.60
CA ALA A 104 4.46 7.52 -4.21
C ALA A 104 5.29 6.47 -4.94
N ILE A 105 5.48 6.61 -6.25
CA ILE A 105 6.28 5.69 -7.07
C ILE A 105 7.75 5.77 -6.68
N ALA A 106 8.32 6.99 -6.61
CA ALA A 106 9.72 7.17 -6.26
C ALA A 106 10.04 6.63 -4.87
N TRP A 107 9.19 6.90 -3.86
CA TRP A 107 9.40 6.41 -2.50
C TRP A 107 9.19 4.91 -2.37
N SER A 108 8.25 4.31 -3.09
CA SER A 108 8.08 2.86 -3.09
C SER A 108 9.34 2.16 -3.61
N TRP A 109 9.89 2.67 -4.71
CA TRP A 109 11.12 2.14 -5.27
C TRP A 109 12.32 2.35 -4.34
N GLU A 110 12.46 3.54 -3.77
CA GLU A 110 13.50 3.86 -2.79
C GLU A 110 13.43 2.93 -1.59
N PHE A 111 12.23 2.73 -1.02
CA PHE A 111 12.04 1.84 0.12
C PHE A 111 12.45 0.40 -0.20
N LEU A 112 11.99 -0.15 -1.32
CA LEU A 112 12.29 -1.52 -1.70
C LEU A 112 13.77 -1.73 -2.02
N THR A 113 14.39 -0.81 -2.76
CA THR A 113 15.75 -1.02 -3.28
C THR A 113 16.84 -0.51 -2.36
N LYS A 114 16.62 0.61 -1.64
CA LYS A 114 17.63 1.21 -0.78
C LYS A 114 17.46 0.88 0.70
N VAL A 115 16.21 0.76 1.19
CA VAL A 115 15.96 0.47 2.60
C VAL A 115 15.90 -1.04 2.86
N LEU A 116 15.15 -1.77 2.03
CA LEU A 116 15.08 -3.24 2.12
C LEU A 116 16.19 -3.96 1.36
N GLU A 117 16.98 -3.24 0.56
CA GLU A 117 18.08 -3.79 -0.24
C GLU A 117 17.63 -4.97 -1.13
N LEU A 118 16.40 -4.87 -1.68
CA LEU A 118 15.95 -5.84 -2.66
C LEU A 118 16.64 -5.59 -3.99
N ASP A 119 16.98 -6.67 -4.67
CA ASP A 119 17.57 -6.62 -6.00
C ASP A 119 16.57 -6.04 -7.00
N PRO A 120 16.85 -4.88 -7.65
CA PRO A 120 15.97 -4.27 -8.64
C PRO A 120 15.65 -5.19 -9.81
N GLU A 121 16.54 -6.13 -10.15
CA GLU A 121 16.31 -7.09 -11.22
C GLU A 121 15.15 -8.06 -10.93
N ARG A 122 14.74 -8.19 -9.68
CA ARG A 122 13.64 -9.04 -9.23
C ARG A 122 12.32 -8.30 -9.04
N LEU A 123 12.29 -7.00 -9.32
CA LEU A 123 11.12 -6.15 -9.14
C LEU A 123 10.48 -5.84 -10.50
N TYR A 124 9.20 -6.10 -10.59
CA TYR A 124 8.39 -5.92 -11.79
C TYR A 124 7.17 -5.07 -11.45
N PRO A 125 7.21 -3.75 -11.70
CA PRO A 125 6.05 -2.89 -11.51
C PRO A 125 4.90 -3.27 -12.45
N SER A 126 3.68 -3.05 -11.99
CA SER A 126 2.49 -3.11 -12.83
C SER A 126 1.72 -1.80 -12.76
N ILE A 127 1.09 -1.43 -13.86
CA ILE A 127 0.27 -0.23 -13.97
C ILE A 127 -1.06 -0.56 -14.65
N TYR A 128 -2.06 0.32 -14.46
CA TYR A 128 -3.21 0.34 -15.34
C TYR A 128 -2.77 0.75 -16.76
N GLY A 129 -3.24 0.03 -17.77
CA GLY A 129 -2.70 0.12 -19.12
C GLY A 129 -2.79 1.50 -19.77
N GLU A 130 -3.80 2.30 -19.37
CA GLU A 130 -4.03 3.66 -19.87
C GLU A 130 -3.34 4.74 -19.00
N ASP A 131 -2.68 4.35 -17.91
CA ASP A 131 -1.98 5.30 -17.03
C ASP A 131 -0.58 5.62 -17.57
N GLU A 132 -0.54 6.48 -18.58
CA GLU A 132 0.73 6.91 -19.19
C GLU A 132 1.59 7.74 -18.24
N GLU A 133 0.99 8.51 -17.33
CA GLU A 133 1.72 9.26 -16.32
C GLU A 133 2.53 8.33 -15.42
N ALA A 134 1.91 7.27 -14.89
CA ALA A 134 2.62 6.27 -14.08
C ALA A 134 3.72 5.58 -14.89
N PHE A 135 3.48 5.27 -16.18
CA PHE A 135 4.49 4.68 -17.04
C PHE A 135 5.69 5.60 -17.23
N GLU A 136 5.45 6.88 -17.47
CA GLU A 136 6.52 7.86 -17.64
C GLU A 136 7.33 8.05 -16.35
N ILE A 137 6.68 8.12 -15.20
CA ILE A 137 7.37 8.23 -13.91
C ILE A 137 8.28 7.00 -13.68
N TRP A 138 7.75 5.79 -13.88
CA TRP A 138 8.54 4.56 -13.73
C TRP A 138 9.75 4.51 -14.66
N THR A 139 9.56 4.90 -15.93
CA THR A 139 10.63 4.78 -16.94
C THR A 139 11.61 5.94 -16.95
N LYS A 140 11.11 7.18 -16.86
CA LYS A 140 11.92 8.38 -17.02
C LYS A 140 12.51 8.90 -15.70
N GLU A 141 11.75 8.81 -14.59
CA GLU A 141 12.19 9.36 -13.31
C GLU A 141 12.87 8.29 -12.43
N VAL A 142 12.27 7.11 -12.35
CA VAL A 142 12.80 5.99 -11.55
C VAL A 142 13.84 5.19 -12.31
N GLY A 143 13.72 5.12 -13.65
CA GLY A 143 14.67 4.44 -14.52
C GLY A 143 14.45 2.93 -14.63
N VAL A 144 13.25 2.44 -14.38
CA VAL A 144 12.89 1.03 -14.59
C VAL A 144 12.75 0.78 -16.10
N PRO A 145 13.40 -0.27 -16.65
CA PRO A 145 13.25 -0.63 -18.06
C PRO A 145 11.79 -0.88 -18.43
N ALA A 146 11.34 -0.35 -19.56
CA ALA A 146 9.94 -0.43 -20.00
C ALA A 146 9.43 -1.88 -20.11
N GLU A 147 10.29 -2.80 -20.50
CA GLU A 147 9.99 -4.23 -20.63
C GLU A 147 9.74 -4.94 -19.30
N LYS A 148 10.09 -4.32 -18.17
CA LYS A 148 9.79 -4.82 -16.82
C LYS A 148 8.44 -4.34 -16.29
N ILE A 149 7.79 -3.41 -16.98
CA ILE A 149 6.52 -2.83 -16.55
C ILE A 149 5.37 -3.58 -17.23
N THR A 150 4.54 -4.23 -16.42
CA THR A 150 3.35 -4.91 -16.91
C THR A 150 2.18 -3.93 -16.95
N ARG A 151 1.51 -3.84 -18.09
CA ARG A 151 0.28 -3.07 -18.27
C ARG A 151 -0.93 -3.98 -18.18
N PHE A 152 -1.84 -3.70 -17.25
CA PHE A 152 -3.12 -4.41 -17.13
C PHE A 152 -4.23 -3.54 -17.67
N TYR A 153 -5.03 -4.10 -18.56
CA TYR A 153 -6.20 -3.46 -19.14
C TYR A 153 -7.47 -4.11 -18.58
N ARG A 154 -8.59 -3.42 -18.70
CA ARG A 154 -9.89 -4.01 -18.39
C ARG A 154 -10.14 -5.21 -19.33
N ASP A 155 -10.71 -6.26 -18.77
CA ASP A 155 -11.16 -7.41 -19.53
C ASP A 155 -12.50 -7.13 -20.27
N GLU A 156 -13.04 -8.13 -20.93
CA GLU A 156 -14.32 -8.05 -21.65
C GLU A 156 -15.54 -7.78 -20.72
N ASN A 157 -15.40 -7.98 -19.41
CA ASN A 157 -16.41 -7.66 -18.41
C ASN A 157 -16.21 -6.27 -17.80
N GLY A 158 -15.17 -5.55 -18.20
CA GLY A 158 -14.78 -4.26 -17.67
C GLY A 158 -14.00 -4.32 -16.35
N GLU A 159 -13.56 -5.51 -15.92
CA GLU A 159 -12.78 -5.71 -14.70
C GLU A 159 -11.28 -5.57 -14.96
N CYS A 160 -10.53 -5.10 -13.98
CA CYS A 160 -9.07 -5.00 -14.03
C CYS A 160 -8.47 -5.27 -12.64
N ASP A 161 -7.50 -6.17 -12.57
CA ASP A 161 -6.91 -6.61 -11.31
C ASP A 161 -6.17 -5.50 -10.52
N ASN A 162 -5.72 -4.46 -11.20
CA ASN A 162 -4.94 -3.39 -10.58
C ASN A 162 -5.57 -2.00 -10.72
N PHE A 163 -6.87 -1.93 -11.01
CA PHE A 163 -7.60 -0.67 -11.10
C PHE A 163 -9.01 -0.82 -10.55
N TRP A 164 -9.37 0.06 -9.60
CA TRP A 164 -10.69 0.14 -8.96
C TRP A 164 -11.26 1.55 -9.09
N GLU A 165 -12.57 1.62 -9.28
CA GLU A 165 -13.36 2.86 -9.23
C GLU A 165 -14.04 3.04 -7.87
#